data_e1f81e6faba6977fe5f6f0a5041c1dd7
#
_entry.id   e1f81e6faba6977fe5f6f0a5041c1dd7
#
_cell.length_a   1.000
_cell.length_b   1.000
_cell.length_c   1.000
_cell.angle_alpha   90.00
_cell.angle_beta   90.00
_cell.angle_gamma   90.00
#
_symmetry.space_group_name_H-M   'P 1'
#
loop_
_entity.id
_entity.type
_entity.pdbx_description
1 polymer ?
#
loop_
_entity_poly.entity_id
_entity_poly.type
_entity_poly.pdbx_seq_one_letter_code
_entity_poly.pdbx_strand_id
1 'polypeptide(L)'
;MLKTIQLLFLSLFLITIFNSCEQLSIDSSDEGVLPGLFSVSETEQIRFSQGNLQYQASTNTWRFAENQFDIIGADNSNISDSYDGWIDLFGWATSGYNNSMPYQISDNATDYGPADESIADTNYDWGLYNKISNGGNKVGLWRLLSKYEWEYILTKRNNASKLFGVGCINGVNGLILLPDSCVIPDGITFQAAVASDSGADLYSIVNNFTLAEWSIFESAGAVFFPAAGARLSKKVMYTGIAGYYWTETIFEYDAISIYCMGFDSSRVVWEGLSNRTNGRSVRLVKNQK
;
A
#
# COMPACT_ATOMS: atom_id res chain seq x y z
N MET A 1 15.97 48.46 -76.79
CA MET A 1 15.67 48.75 -75.38
C MET A 1 15.21 47.41 -74.76
N LEU A 2 16.12 46.65 -74.19
CA LEU A 2 15.83 45.40 -73.48
C LEU A 2 15.62 45.73 -72.02
N LYS A 3 14.45 45.42 -71.50
CA LYS A 3 14.18 45.44 -70.05
C LYS A 3 14.45 44.06 -69.49
N THR A 4 15.46 44.00 -68.61
CA THR A 4 15.84 42.82 -67.86
C THR A 4 14.85 42.59 -66.71
N ILE A 5 14.19 41.43 -66.70
CA ILE A 5 13.31 41.00 -65.58
C ILE A 5 14.20 40.18 -64.64
N GLN A 6 14.42 40.68 -63.44
CA GLN A 6 15.03 39.90 -62.34
C GLN A 6 13.97 39.02 -61.70
N LEU A 7 14.14 37.72 -61.79
CA LEU A 7 13.38 36.74 -61.00
C LEU A 7 14.01 36.64 -59.63
N LEU A 8 13.25 37.05 -58.59
CA LEU A 8 13.61 36.80 -57.21
C LEU A 8 13.15 35.38 -56.84
N PHE A 9 14.10 34.47 -56.62
CA PHE A 9 13.82 33.18 -56.00
C PHE A 9 13.67 33.35 -54.47
N LEU A 10 12.44 33.25 -54.01
CA LEU A 10 12.15 33.19 -52.57
C LEU A 10 12.25 31.72 -52.12
N SER A 11 13.37 31.32 -51.53
CA SER A 11 13.54 30.00 -50.96
C SER A 11 12.78 29.93 -49.63
N LEU A 12 11.65 29.25 -49.66
CA LEU A 12 10.85 28.93 -48.49
C LEU A 12 11.57 27.82 -47.67
N PHE A 13 12.27 28.22 -46.61
CA PHE A 13 12.89 27.29 -45.65
C PHE A 13 11.77 26.72 -44.77
N LEU A 14 11.29 25.49 -45.10
CA LEU A 14 10.33 24.77 -44.27
C LEU A 14 11.07 24.20 -43.08
N ILE A 15 11.01 24.89 -41.95
CA ILE A 15 11.51 24.37 -40.66
C ILE A 15 10.47 23.35 -40.17
N THR A 16 10.69 22.08 -40.42
CA THR A 16 9.99 21.00 -39.77
C THR A 16 10.47 20.90 -38.32
N ILE A 17 9.72 21.49 -37.41
CA ILE A 17 9.88 21.26 -35.98
C ILE A 17 9.38 19.81 -35.73
N PHE A 18 10.32 18.89 -35.67
CA PHE A 18 10.05 17.59 -35.06
C PHE A 18 9.84 17.83 -33.56
N ASN A 19 8.57 17.93 -33.13
CA ASN A 19 8.24 17.71 -31.74
C ASN A 19 8.50 16.22 -31.47
N SER A 20 9.75 15.93 -31.05
CA SER A 20 10.06 14.70 -30.36
C SER A 20 9.30 14.76 -29.04
N CYS A 21 8.09 14.24 -29.01
CA CYS A 21 7.45 13.82 -27.79
C CYS A 21 8.31 12.63 -27.32
N GLU A 22 9.32 12.89 -26.50
CA GLU A 22 9.94 11.83 -25.70
C GLU A 22 8.81 11.28 -24.84
N GLN A 23 8.25 10.18 -25.31
CA GLN A 23 7.41 9.33 -24.52
C GLN A 23 8.36 8.84 -23.40
N LEU A 24 8.31 9.50 -22.24
CA LEU A 24 8.92 8.98 -21.01
C LEU A 24 8.36 7.57 -20.87
N SER A 25 9.16 6.59 -21.24
CA SER A 25 8.87 5.20 -20.94
C SER A 25 8.94 5.12 -19.43
N ILE A 26 7.78 5.10 -18.76
CA ILE A 26 7.70 4.72 -17.37
C ILE A 26 8.36 3.35 -17.32
N ASP A 27 9.46 3.25 -16.59
CA ASP A 27 10.06 1.94 -16.35
C ASP A 27 8.96 1.06 -15.74
N SER A 28 8.65 -0.04 -16.41
CA SER A 28 7.60 -0.96 -15.93
C SER A 28 7.83 -1.41 -14.49
N SER A 29 9.04 -1.26 -13.99
CA SER A 29 9.37 -1.50 -12.58
C SER A 29 8.74 -0.48 -11.63
N ASP A 30 8.35 0.72 -12.06
CA ASP A 30 7.74 1.77 -11.22
C ASP A 30 6.21 1.80 -11.34
N GLU A 31 5.62 0.90 -12.10
CA GLU A 31 4.17 0.73 -12.14
C GLU A 31 3.65 0.33 -10.75
N GLY A 32 2.58 0.99 -10.29
CA GLY A 32 1.96 0.73 -8.99
C GLY A 32 2.72 1.26 -7.78
N VAL A 33 3.77 2.08 -7.98
CA VAL A 33 4.58 2.69 -6.91
C VAL A 33 4.09 4.10 -6.60
N LEU A 34 3.86 4.41 -5.32
CA LEU A 34 3.62 5.79 -4.87
C LEU A 34 4.93 6.58 -4.81
N PRO A 35 4.90 7.90 -5.06
CA PRO A 35 6.12 8.69 -5.20
C PRO A 35 6.87 8.93 -3.88
N GLY A 36 6.21 8.82 -2.72
CA GLY A 36 6.78 9.13 -1.42
C GLY A 36 7.91 8.21 -1.00
N LEU A 37 8.95 8.77 -0.38
CA LEU A 37 10.06 8.03 0.23
C LEU A 37 9.90 7.97 1.75
N PHE A 38 10.11 6.79 2.30
CA PHE A 38 9.96 6.51 3.72
C PHE A 38 11.21 5.79 4.24
N SER A 39 11.91 6.40 5.20
CA SER A 39 13.03 5.75 5.87
C SER A 39 12.55 4.61 6.74
N VAL A 40 13.16 3.44 6.57
CA VAL A 40 12.93 2.20 7.32
C VAL A 40 14.11 1.83 8.19
N SER A 41 15.23 2.50 8.00
CA SER A 41 16.44 2.46 8.83
C SER A 41 17.21 3.77 8.66
N GLU A 42 18.41 3.88 9.25
CA GLU A 42 19.29 5.05 9.05
C GLU A 42 19.79 5.19 7.60
N THR A 43 19.81 4.11 6.85
CA THR A 43 20.42 4.05 5.51
C THR A 43 19.48 3.58 4.41
N GLU A 44 18.29 3.09 4.76
CA GLU A 44 17.38 2.48 3.80
C GLU A 44 16.06 3.21 3.72
N GLN A 45 15.56 3.36 2.51
CA GLN A 45 14.25 3.92 2.20
C GLN A 45 13.45 3.00 1.30
N ILE A 46 12.13 3.12 1.40
CA ILE A 46 11.17 2.37 0.59
C ILE A 46 10.13 3.31 -0.02
N ARG A 47 9.41 2.76 -1.00
CA ARG A 47 8.16 3.31 -1.53
C ARG A 47 7.05 2.31 -1.34
N PHE A 48 5.86 2.79 -1.02
CA PHE A 48 4.68 1.94 -0.90
C PHE A 48 4.01 1.66 -2.24
N SER A 49 3.29 0.53 -2.29
CA SER A 49 2.37 0.21 -3.36
C SER A 49 1.21 1.21 -3.41
N GLN A 50 0.61 1.40 -4.59
CA GLN A 50 -0.51 2.31 -4.80
C GLN A 50 -1.76 1.98 -4.00
N GLY A 51 -1.94 0.74 -3.57
CA GLY A 51 -3.09 0.28 -2.80
C GLY A 51 -2.80 -1.01 -2.04
N ASN A 52 -3.77 -1.48 -1.28
CA ASN A 52 -3.71 -2.79 -0.64
C ASN A 52 -3.67 -3.89 -1.70
N LEU A 53 -2.96 -4.98 -1.39
CA LEU A 53 -2.93 -6.16 -2.24
C LEU A 53 -4.32 -6.79 -2.34
N GLN A 54 -4.71 -7.20 -3.53
CA GLN A 54 -5.96 -7.89 -3.82
C GLN A 54 -5.69 -9.15 -4.62
N TYR A 55 -6.54 -10.16 -4.44
CA TYR A 55 -6.47 -11.44 -5.14
C TYR A 55 -7.83 -11.88 -5.66
N GLN A 56 -7.84 -12.40 -6.88
CA GLN A 56 -9.01 -13.03 -7.51
C GLN A 56 -8.72 -14.52 -7.76
N ALA A 57 -9.47 -15.39 -7.11
CA ALA A 57 -9.19 -16.83 -7.12
C ALA A 57 -9.48 -17.46 -8.49
N SER A 58 -10.61 -17.13 -9.12
CA SER A 58 -11.04 -17.72 -10.41
C SER A 58 -10.03 -17.53 -11.55
N THR A 59 -9.21 -16.47 -11.49
CA THR A 59 -8.19 -16.15 -12.50
C THR A 59 -6.76 -16.28 -11.99
N ASN A 60 -6.59 -16.61 -10.69
CA ASN A 60 -5.31 -16.60 -9.99
C ASN A 60 -4.53 -15.29 -10.24
N THR A 61 -5.22 -14.14 -10.08
CA THR A 61 -4.67 -12.83 -10.39
C THR A 61 -4.46 -12.01 -9.13
N TRP A 62 -3.28 -11.40 -9.03
CA TRP A 62 -2.91 -10.45 -8.00
C TRP A 62 -2.85 -9.05 -8.58
N ARG A 63 -3.36 -8.07 -7.84
CA ARG A 63 -3.25 -6.64 -8.17
C ARG A 63 -3.16 -5.79 -6.90
N PHE A 64 -2.80 -4.55 -7.03
CA PHE A 64 -3.09 -3.53 -6.02
C PHE A 64 -4.48 -2.95 -6.25
N ALA A 65 -5.14 -2.52 -5.18
CA ALA A 65 -6.33 -1.70 -5.26
C ALA A 65 -6.06 -0.45 -6.13
N GLU A 66 -7.06 0.00 -6.86
CA GLU A 66 -6.90 1.13 -7.79
C GLU A 66 -6.70 2.45 -7.04
N ASN A 67 -7.43 2.63 -5.93
CA ASN A 67 -7.27 3.77 -5.04
C ASN A 67 -6.79 3.29 -3.67
N GLN A 68 -6.03 4.13 -2.98
CA GLN A 68 -5.51 3.82 -1.65
C GLN A 68 -6.61 3.55 -0.62
N PHE A 69 -7.78 4.16 -0.79
CA PHE A 69 -8.93 4.04 0.10
C PHE A 69 -9.91 2.91 -0.27
N ASP A 70 -9.66 2.16 -1.34
CA ASP A 70 -10.51 1.02 -1.70
C ASP A 70 -10.42 -0.10 -0.67
N ILE A 71 -11.57 -0.64 -0.27
CA ILE A 71 -11.73 -1.79 0.61
C ILE A 71 -12.74 -2.77 0.01
N ILE A 72 -12.49 -4.06 0.14
CA ILE A 72 -13.42 -5.12 -0.31
C ILE A 72 -14.54 -5.33 0.71
N GLY A 73 -14.24 -5.14 2.00
CA GLY A 73 -15.25 -5.24 3.06
C GLY A 73 -15.84 -6.64 3.19
N ALA A 74 -17.17 -6.74 3.27
CA ALA A 74 -17.89 -7.98 3.55
C ALA A 74 -17.65 -9.11 2.54
N ASP A 75 -17.29 -8.79 1.30
CA ASP A 75 -17.04 -9.76 0.25
C ASP A 75 -15.79 -10.62 0.50
N ASN A 76 -14.91 -10.20 1.42
CA ASN A 76 -13.85 -11.06 1.95
C ASN A 76 -14.36 -12.34 2.64
N SER A 77 -15.67 -12.47 2.86
CA SER A 77 -16.30 -13.73 3.34
C SER A 77 -16.42 -14.80 2.24
N ASN A 78 -16.34 -14.41 0.96
CA ASN A 78 -16.47 -15.29 -0.20
C ASN A 78 -15.14 -15.97 -0.55
N ILE A 79 -14.64 -16.79 0.38
CA ILE A 79 -13.34 -17.43 0.26
C ILE A 79 -13.49 -18.81 -0.36
N SER A 80 -13.18 -18.94 -1.65
CA SER A 80 -13.14 -20.20 -2.38
C SER A 80 -12.14 -20.10 -3.55
N ASP A 81 -11.76 -21.25 -4.07
CA ASP A 81 -10.88 -21.37 -5.23
C ASP A 81 -11.50 -20.89 -6.56
N SER A 82 -12.82 -20.73 -6.58
CA SER A 82 -13.61 -20.35 -7.77
C SER A 82 -14.25 -18.96 -7.64
N TYR A 83 -13.99 -18.22 -6.55
CA TYR A 83 -14.55 -16.89 -6.37
C TYR A 83 -14.03 -15.92 -7.44
N ASP A 84 -14.93 -15.29 -8.18
CA ASP A 84 -14.65 -14.37 -9.27
C ASP A 84 -14.56 -12.90 -8.85
N GLY A 85 -14.87 -12.59 -7.59
CA GLY A 85 -14.61 -11.28 -6.98
C GLY A 85 -13.19 -11.17 -6.40
N TRP A 86 -12.90 -10.02 -5.82
CA TRP A 86 -11.61 -9.74 -5.18
C TRP A 86 -11.68 -9.95 -3.68
N ILE A 87 -10.57 -10.37 -3.07
CA ILE A 87 -10.34 -10.39 -1.62
C ILE A 87 -9.08 -9.59 -1.29
N ASP A 88 -9.02 -8.96 -0.12
CA ASP A 88 -7.89 -8.16 0.38
C ASP A 88 -7.53 -8.42 1.86
N LEU A 89 -8.17 -9.44 2.48
CA LEU A 89 -7.88 -9.87 3.84
C LEU A 89 -7.36 -11.32 3.84
N PHE A 90 -6.06 -11.47 3.98
CA PHE A 90 -5.32 -12.73 3.84
C PHE A 90 -4.89 -13.31 5.18
N GLY A 91 -4.95 -14.63 5.34
CA GLY A 91 -4.19 -15.33 6.39
C GLY A 91 -2.68 -15.09 6.19
N TRP A 92 -1.88 -15.17 7.25
CA TRP A 92 -0.45 -14.91 7.13
C TRP A 92 0.24 -15.90 6.21
N ALA A 93 1.20 -15.43 5.40
CA ALA A 93 2.00 -16.24 4.48
C ALA A 93 1.20 -16.99 3.39
N THR A 94 -0.03 -16.53 3.06
CA THR A 94 -0.87 -17.16 2.04
C THR A 94 -0.60 -16.61 0.64
N SER A 95 0.65 -16.66 0.20
CA SER A 95 1.08 -16.22 -1.14
C SER A 95 0.69 -17.19 -2.27
N GLY A 96 0.22 -18.39 -1.95
CA GLY A 96 0.02 -19.50 -2.89
C GLY A 96 1.22 -20.45 -2.95
N TYR A 97 2.36 -20.09 -2.36
CA TYR A 97 3.52 -20.96 -2.26
C TYR A 97 3.24 -22.14 -1.32
N ASN A 98 3.73 -23.33 -1.70
CA ASN A 98 3.58 -24.56 -0.91
C ASN A 98 2.14 -24.83 -0.43
N ASN A 99 1.15 -24.59 -1.31
CA ASN A 99 -0.29 -24.73 -1.07
C ASN A 99 -0.88 -23.82 0.03
N SER A 100 -0.15 -22.80 0.48
CA SER A 100 -0.70 -21.79 1.40
C SER A 100 -1.54 -20.78 0.61
N MET A 101 -2.79 -21.15 0.32
CA MET A 101 -3.63 -20.42 -0.65
C MET A 101 -4.26 -19.15 -0.05
N PRO A 102 -4.40 -18.06 -0.84
CA PRO A 102 -4.97 -16.78 -0.37
C PRO A 102 -6.39 -16.89 0.16
N TYR A 103 -7.18 -17.83 -0.36
CA TYR A 103 -8.56 -18.11 0.07
C TYR A 103 -8.63 -19.17 1.18
N GLN A 104 -7.50 -19.56 1.77
CA GLN A 104 -7.47 -20.59 2.81
C GLN A 104 -8.22 -20.15 4.06
N ILE A 105 -9.00 -21.09 4.60
CA ILE A 105 -9.64 -21.00 5.91
C ILE A 105 -9.25 -22.25 6.67
N SER A 106 -8.48 -22.09 7.73
CA SER A 106 -8.15 -23.15 8.66
C SER A 106 -8.03 -22.55 10.06
N ASP A 107 -8.48 -23.28 11.06
CA ASP A 107 -8.26 -22.92 12.46
C ASP A 107 -6.90 -23.46 12.97
N ASN A 108 -6.20 -24.26 12.14
CA ASN A 108 -4.89 -24.77 12.46
C ASN A 108 -3.79 -23.79 12.00
N ALA A 109 -3.05 -23.25 12.94
CA ALA A 109 -1.98 -22.29 12.67
C ALA A 109 -0.86 -22.87 11.77
N THR A 110 -0.60 -24.17 11.82
CA THR A 110 0.44 -24.83 11.00
C THR A 110 0.14 -24.85 9.51
N ASP A 111 -1.10 -24.53 9.11
CA ASP A 111 -1.48 -24.43 7.70
C ASP A 111 -1.08 -23.07 7.09
N TYR A 112 -0.50 -22.17 7.90
CA TYR A 112 -0.17 -20.79 7.51
C TYR A 112 1.32 -20.48 7.63
N GLY A 113 2.08 -20.87 6.62
CA GLY A 113 3.52 -20.57 6.53
C GLY A 113 4.38 -21.33 7.55
N PRO A 114 5.66 -20.97 7.69
CA PRO A 114 6.57 -21.59 8.64
C PRO A 114 6.16 -21.25 10.08
N ALA A 115 6.38 -22.21 11.01
CA ALA A 115 5.94 -22.05 12.40
C ALA A 115 6.83 -21.10 13.21
N ASP A 116 8.14 -21.13 12.92
CA ASP A 116 9.22 -20.58 13.75
C ASP A 116 10.21 -19.68 12.98
N GLU A 117 9.87 -19.29 11.76
CA GLU A 117 10.69 -18.43 10.90
C GLU A 117 9.89 -17.23 10.38
N SER A 118 10.56 -16.09 10.22
CA SER A 118 10.06 -14.97 9.42
C SER A 118 9.86 -15.40 7.98
N ILE A 119 8.91 -14.75 7.28
CA ILE A 119 8.75 -14.96 5.82
C ILE A 119 9.60 -14.00 4.99
N ALA A 120 10.46 -13.20 5.62
CA ALA A 120 11.43 -12.35 4.94
C ALA A 120 12.27 -13.15 3.95
N ASP A 121 12.46 -12.60 2.75
CA ASP A 121 13.26 -13.21 1.68
C ASP A 121 12.82 -14.63 1.25
N THR A 122 11.59 -15.04 1.58
CA THR A 122 11.03 -16.33 1.19
C THR A 122 9.86 -16.19 0.21
N ASN A 123 9.52 -17.30 -0.46
CA ASN A 123 8.34 -17.36 -1.33
C ASN A 123 7.00 -17.29 -0.57
N TYR A 124 6.99 -17.31 0.73
CA TYR A 124 5.79 -17.04 1.53
C TYR A 124 5.41 -15.57 1.57
N ASP A 125 6.36 -14.66 1.26
CA ASP A 125 6.05 -13.24 1.04
C ASP A 125 5.30 -13.08 -0.30
N TRP A 126 4.17 -12.41 -0.26
CA TRP A 126 3.30 -12.20 -1.42
C TRP A 126 4.01 -11.46 -2.57
N GLY A 127 4.82 -10.47 -2.25
CA GLY A 127 5.51 -9.63 -3.24
C GLY A 127 6.71 -10.30 -3.88
N LEU A 128 7.34 -11.23 -3.17
CA LEU A 128 8.48 -11.99 -3.68
C LEU A 128 8.02 -13.12 -4.60
N TYR A 129 6.92 -13.78 -4.27
CA TYR A 129 6.44 -14.94 -5.02
C TYR A 129 5.57 -14.60 -6.21
N ASN A 130 4.77 -13.54 -6.13
CA ASN A 130 3.73 -13.27 -7.11
C ASN A 130 4.07 -12.13 -8.09
N LYS A 131 3.50 -12.23 -9.28
CA LYS A 131 3.42 -11.12 -10.22
C LYS A 131 2.18 -10.29 -9.85
N ILE A 132 2.36 -9.00 -9.62
CA ILE A 132 1.26 -8.08 -9.36
C ILE A 132 0.94 -7.36 -10.68
N SER A 133 -0.24 -7.57 -11.22
CA SER A 133 -0.61 -7.20 -12.59
C SER A 133 -0.46 -5.70 -12.89
N ASN A 134 -0.78 -4.84 -11.93
CA ASN A 134 -0.59 -3.38 -11.97
C ASN A 134 0.53 -2.91 -11.03
N GLY A 135 1.52 -3.77 -10.77
CA GLY A 135 2.71 -3.51 -9.96
C GLY A 135 3.99 -3.93 -10.69
N GLY A 136 4.07 -3.68 -12.01
CA GLY A 136 5.20 -4.04 -12.86
C GLY A 136 5.18 -5.50 -13.35
N ASN A 137 4.17 -6.29 -12.99
CA ASN A 137 3.90 -7.65 -13.45
C ASN A 137 5.11 -8.60 -13.46
N LYS A 138 5.97 -8.49 -12.45
CA LYS A 138 7.19 -9.29 -12.28
C LYS A 138 7.35 -9.75 -10.84
N VAL A 139 7.80 -10.98 -10.62
CA VAL A 139 8.12 -11.53 -9.29
C VAL A 139 9.31 -10.79 -8.66
N GLY A 140 9.33 -10.71 -7.33
CA GLY A 140 10.45 -10.17 -6.57
C GLY A 140 10.63 -8.65 -6.65
N LEU A 141 9.61 -7.91 -7.15
CA LEU A 141 9.64 -6.44 -7.14
C LEU A 141 9.20 -5.84 -5.81
N TRP A 142 8.43 -6.56 -5.05
CA TRP A 142 7.74 -6.12 -3.86
C TRP A 142 8.04 -7.02 -2.68
N ARG A 143 7.90 -6.50 -1.46
CA ARG A 143 8.02 -7.27 -0.22
C ARG A 143 7.14 -6.70 0.88
N LEU A 144 6.94 -7.47 1.94
CA LEU A 144 6.39 -6.96 3.19
C LEU A 144 7.42 -6.10 3.95
N LEU A 145 6.91 -5.28 4.86
CA LEU A 145 7.72 -4.66 5.92
C LEU A 145 7.85 -5.60 7.12
N SER A 146 9.00 -5.52 7.78
CA SER A 146 9.19 -6.09 9.10
C SER A 146 8.52 -5.24 10.18
N LYS A 147 8.34 -5.82 11.38
CA LYS A 147 7.95 -5.08 12.59
C LYS A 147 8.91 -3.92 12.88
N TYR A 148 10.21 -4.15 12.69
CA TYR A 148 11.26 -3.15 13.02
C TYR A 148 11.27 -1.97 12.06
N GLU A 149 10.95 -2.20 10.79
CA GLU A 149 10.78 -1.14 9.80
C GLU A 149 9.53 -0.31 10.10
N TRP A 150 8.42 -0.92 10.50
CA TRP A 150 7.25 -0.21 11.00
C TRP A 150 7.55 0.62 12.26
N GLU A 151 8.29 0.06 13.20
CA GLU A 151 8.78 0.82 14.37
C GLU A 151 9.57 2.04 13.92
N TYR A 152 10.51 1.87 12.99
CA TYR A 152 11.33 2.98 12.49
C TYR A 152 10.49 4.07 11.83
N ILE A 153 9.58 3.70 10.94
CA ILE A 153 8.67 4.63 10.27
C ILE A 153 7.84 5.43 11.27
N LEU A 154 7.30 4.79 12.30
CA LEU A 154 6.35 5.42 13.21
C LEU A 154 7.02 6.13 14.42
N THR A 155 8.26 5.78 14.75
CA THR A 155 8.89 6.27 16.00
C THR A 155 10.29 6.83 15.87
N LYS A 156 11.10 6.39 14.89
CA LYS A 156 12.55 6.66 14.85
C LYS A 156 12.98 7.61 13.75
N ARG A 157 12.32 7.60 12.59
CA ARG A 157 12.66 8.53 11.50
C ARG A 157 12.49 9.98 11.94
N ASN A 158 13.18 10.89 11.27
CA ASN A 158 13.12 12.32 11.64
C ASN A 158 11.67 12.83 11.61
N ASN A 159 11.25 13.51 12.68
CA ASN A 159 9.89 14.02 12.87
C ASN A 159 8.78 12.95 12.82
N ALA A 160 9.07 11.69 13.08
CA ALA A 160 8.13 10.58 12.98
C ALA A 160 6.73 10.91 13.54
N SER A 161 6.65 11.44 14.77
CA SER A 161 5.38 11.77 15.43
C SER A 161 4.54 12.85 14.75
N LYS A 162 5.09 13.58 13.77
CA LYS A 162 4.40 14.61 12.99
C LYS A 162 3.99 14.12 11.59
N LEU A 163 4.42 12.91 11.22
CA LEU A 163 4.31 12.39 9.86
C LEU A 163 3.26 11.29 9.71
N PHE A 164 2.39 11.11 10.68
CA PHE A 164 1.22 10.24 10.55
C PHE A 164 0.05 10.73 11.41
N GLY A 165 -1.15 10.35 11.02
CA GLY A 165 -2.37 10.67 11.74
C GLY A 165 -3.55 9.89 11.18
N VAL A 166 -4.56 9.66 12.02
CA VAL A 166 -5.81 9.09 11.54
C VAL A 166 -6.63 10.13 10.80
N GLY A 167 -7.52 9.68 9.91
CA GLY A 167 -8.37 10.57 9.14
C GLY A 167 -9.38 9.81 8.29
N CYS A 168 -10.11 10.56 7.48
CA CYS A 168 -11.13 10.04 6.59
C CYS A 168 -10.92 10.60 5.18
N ILE A 169 -10.88 9.72 4.18
CA ILE A 169 -10.76 10.12 2.78
C ILE A 169 -11.97 9.60 2.02
N ASN A 170 -12.73 10.51 1.44
CA ASN A 170 -13.95 10.18 0.70
C ASN A 170 -14.91 9.26 1.48
N GLY A 171 -15.04 9.49 2.79
CA GLY A 171 -15.90 8.69 3.67
C GLY A 171 -15.28 7.37 4.15
N VAL A 172 -14.04 7.06 3.79
CA VAL A 172 -13.31 5.87 4.26
C VAL A 172 -12.33 6.27 5.36
N ASN A 173 -12.51 5.70 6.53
CA ASN A 173 -11.62 5.88 7.68
C ASN A 173 -10.30 5.15 7.49
N GLY A 174 -9.20 5.72 8.03
CA GLY A 174 -7.89 5.12 7.88
C GLY A 174 -6.76 5.87 8.58
N LEU A 175 -5.55 5.42 8.32
CA LEU A 175 -4.29 6.03 8.75
C LEU A 175 -3.63 6.71 7.56
N ILE A 176 -3.28 7.98 7.71
CA ILE A 176 -2.48 8.75 6.75
C ILE A 176 -1.02 8.72 7.21
N LEU A 177 -0.12 8.40 6.31
CA LEU A 177 1.32 8.41 6.53
C LEU A 177 1.97 9.34 5.51
N LEU A 178 2.73 10.32 6.00
CA LEU A 178 3.43 11.30 5.16
C LEU A 178 4.89 10.86 4.92
N PRO A 179 5.45 11.08 3.73
CA PRO A 179 6.85 10.77 3.44
C PRO A 179 7.83 11.65 4.23
N ASP A 180 9.11 11.28 4.25
CA ASP A 180 10.15 11.94 5.06
C ASP A 180 10.31 13.43 4.75
N SER A 181 10.19 13.80 3.48
CA SER A 181 10.36 15.18 3.00
C SER A 181 9.03 15.86 2.69
N CYS A 182 7.94 15.42 3.32
CA CYS A 182 6.62 15.99 3.06
C CYS A 182 6.56 17.47 3.45
N VAL A 183 6.15 18.29 2.49
CA VAL A 183 5.70 19.65 2.73
C VAL A 183 4.18 19.62 2.62
N ILE A 184 3.49 20.06 3.69
CA ILE A 184 2.03 20.12 3.66
C ILE A 184 1.62 21.12 2.58
N PRO A 185 0.77 20.73 1.62
CA PRO A 185 0.35 21.62 0.53
C PRO A 185 -0.37 22.86 1.05
N ASP A 186 -0.19 23.99 0.34
CA ASP A 186 -0.86 25.24 0.68
C ASP A 186 -2.38 25.07 0.71
N GLY A 187 -2.99 25.64 1.74
CA GLY A 187 -4.46 25.60 1.93
C GLY A 187 -4.99 24.31 2.55
N ILE A 188 -4.13 23.32 2.82
CA ILE A 188 -4.50 22.07 3.49
C ILE A 188 -3.90 22.03 4.89
N THR A 189 -4.66 21.55 5.84
CA THR A 189 -4.18 21.35 7.22
C THR A 189 -4.09 19.85 7.50
N PHE A 190 -2.92 19.40 7.94
CA PHE A 190 -2.74 18.05 8.45
C PHE A 190 -2.50 18.09 9.95
N GLN A 191 -3.27 17.30 10.68
CA GLN A 191 -3.13 17.14 12.12
C GLN A 191 -2.53 15.75 12.39
N ALA A 192 -1.29 15.73 12.87
CA ALA A 192 -0.71 14.53 13.43
C ALA A 192 -1.41 14.21 14.76
N ALA A 193 -2.27 13.20 14.76
CA ALA A 193 -3.07 12.85 15.92
C ALA A 193 -3.25 11.34 15.98
N VAL A 194 -2.87 10.76 17.11
CA VAL A 194 -2.91 9.30 17.31
C VAL A 194 -3.29 8.90 18.72
N ALA A 195 -3.51 9.81 19.61
CA ALA A 195 -3.98 9.45 20.93
C ALA A 195 -5.01 10.47 21.40
N SER A 196 -6.15 9.99 21.76
CA SER A 196 -7.14 10.77 22.46
C SER A 196 -7.51 10.04 23.74
N ASP A 197 -7.04 10.55 24.87
CA ASP A 197 -7.49 10.10 26.20
C ASP A 197 -8.98 10.37 26.42
N SER A 198 -9.61 11.13 25.52
CA SER A 198 -11.03 11.48 25.59
C SER A 198 -11.97 10.40 25.05
N GLY A 199 -11.48 9.34 24.43
CA GLY A 199 -12.30 8.31 23.75
C GLY A 199 -13.05 8.84 22.52
N ALA A 200 -12.69 10.03 22.01
CA ALA A 200 -13.33 10.61 20.82
C ALA A 200 -12.95 9.80 19.56
N ASP A 201 -13.91 9.71 18.63
CA ASP A 201 -13.66 9.16 17.30
C ASP A 201 -12.91 10.19 16.45
N LEU A 202 -11.59 10.08 16.42
CA LEU A 202 -10.73 11.00 15.69
C LEU A 202 -10.94 10.95 14.17
N TYR A 203 -11.44 9.87 13.60
CA TYR A 203 -11.73 9.81 12.16
C TYR A 203 -12.73 10.87 11.72
N SER A 204 -13.72 11.18 12.57
CA SER A 204 -14.74 12.17 12.26
C SER A 204 -14.31 13.62 12.53
N ILE A 205 -13.20 13.83 13.24
CA ILE A 205 -12.80 15.14 13.77
C ILE A 205 -11.60 15.71 13.02
N VAL A 206 -10.62 14.86 12.66
CA VAL A 206 -9.34 15.29 12.08
C VAL A 206 -9.12 14.71 10.68
N ASN A 207 -8.37 15.44 9.85
CA ASN A 207 -7.91 14.97 8.53
C ASN A 207 -9.05 14.40 7.66
N ASN A 208 -10.17 15.09 7.61
CA ASN A 208 -11.28 14.71 6.76
C ASN A 208 -11.11 15.36 5.39
N PHE A 209 -10.66 14.59 4.41
CA PHE A 209 -10.29 15.09 3.09
C PHE A 209 -11.27 14.63 2.01
N THR A 210 -11.64 15.56 1.15
CA THR A 210 -12.29 15.28 -0.13
C THR A 210 -11.29 14.59 -1.08
N LEU A 211 -11.78 13.97 -2.15
CA LEU A 211 -10.91 13.39 -3.19
C LEU A 211 -9.95 14.42 -3.81
N ALA A 212 -10.41 15.68 -3.98
CA ALA A 212 -9.57 16.74 -4.55
C ALA A 212 -8.41 17.11 -3.61
N GLU A 213 -8.67 17.25 -2.31
CA GLU A 213 -7.64 17.51 -1.32
C GLU A 213 -6.69 16.31 -1.18
N TRP A 214 -7.25 15.10 -1.15
CA TRP A 214 -6.43 13.89 -1.08
C TRP A 214 -5.49 13.74 -2.27
N SER A 215 -5.96 14.00 -3.49
CA SER A 215 -5.11 13.90 -4.70
C SER A 215 -3.86 14.77 -4.65
N ILE A 216 -3.94 15.91 -3.93
CA ILE A 216 -2.79 16.80 -3.73
C ILE A 216 -1.78 16.14 -2.77
N PHE A 217 -2.27 15.56 -1.65
CA PHE A 217 -1.42 14.82 -0.71
C PHE A 217 -0.79 13.58 -1.35
N GLU A 218 -1.59 12.81 -2.09
CA GLU A 218 -1.13 11.61 -2.78
C GLU A 218 -0.03 11.94 -3.81
N SER A 219 -0.20 13.03 -4.55
CA SER A 219 0.81 13.53 -5.49
C SER A 219 2.10 13.97 -4.77
N ALA A 220 1.99 14.44 -3.52
CA ALA A 220 3.13 14.75 -2.66
C ALA A 220 3.73 13.50 -1.98
N GLY A 221 3.19 12.33 -2.25
CA GLY A 221 3.69 11.04 -1.79
C GLY A 221 3.08 10.50 -0.51
N ALA A 222 1.97 11.08 -0.03
CA ALA A 222 1.25 10.56 1.13
C ALA A 222 0.66 9.18 0.86
N VAL A 223 0.63 8.34 1.89
CA VAL A 223 0.06 6.99 1.85
C VAL A 223 -1.14 6.91 2.78
N PHE A 224 -2.21 6.29 2.28
CA PHE A 224 -3.40 6.00 3.07
C PHE A 224 -3.57 4.50 3.28
N PHE A 225 -3.77 4.12 4.52
CA PHE A 225 -4.07 2.76 4.96
C PHE A 225 -5.53 2.72 5.39
N PRO A 226 -6.46 2.19 4.59
CA PRO A 226 -7.86 2.15 4.97
C PRO A 226 -8.11 1.22 6.16
N ALA A 227 -9.12 1.56 6.97
CA ALA A 227 -9.62 0.72 8.05
C ALA A 227 -10.44 -0.46 7.47
N ALA A 228 -9.75 -1.36 6.77
CA ALA A 228 -10.36 -2.49 6.07
C ALA A 228 -10.91 -3.58 7.01
N GLY A 229 -10.61 -3.47 8.30
CA GLY A 229 -11.03 -4.44 9.32
C GLY A 229 -10.21 -5.72 9.32
N ALA A 230 -10.87 -6.81 9.63
CA ALA A 230 -10.27 -8.13 9.77
C ALA A 230 -11.26 -9.22 9.35
N ARG A 231 -10.74 -10.35 8.86
CA ARG A 231 -11.52 -11.56 8.65
C ARG A 231 -11.13 -12.62 9.68
N LEU A 232 -12.10 -13.13 10.42
CA LEU A 232 -11.95 -14.25 11.35
C LEU A 232 -12.76 -15.42 10.79
N SER A 233 -12.09 -16.46 10.32
CA SER A 233 -12.72 -17.51 9.51
C SER A 233 -13.47 -16.88 8.30
N LYS A 234 -14.80 -17.00 8.23
CA LYS A 234 -15.65 -16.36 7.19
C LYS A 234 -16.28 -15.04 7.62
N LYS A 235 -16.04 -14.56 8.84
CA LYS A 235 -16.68 -13.36 9.36
C LYS A 235 -15.75 -12.16 9.19
N VAL A 236 -16.20 -11.13 8.47
CA VAL A 236 -15.53 -9.82 8.37
C VAL A 236 -16.00 -8.92 9.51
N MET A 237 -15.08 -8.26 10.18
CA MET A 237 -15.32 -7.42 11.35
C MET A 237 -14.47 -6.15 11.30
N TYR A 238 -14.88 -5.13 12.01
CA TYR A 238 -14.13 -3.87 12.20
C TYR A 238 -13.89 -3.05 10.93
N THR A 239 -14.59 -3.34 9.83
CA THR A 239 -14.53 -2.50 8.62
C THR A 239 -14.99 -1.08 8.94
N GLY A 240 -14.19 -0.09 8.55
CA GLY A 240 -14.41 1.32 8.86
C GLY A 240 -14.06 1.72 10.31
N ILE A 241 -13.63 0.78 11.16
CA ILE A 241 -13.30 0.99 12.58
C ILE A 241 -11.80 0.87 12.82
N ALA A 242 -11.17 -0.19 12.28
CA ALA A 242 -9.75 -0.47 12.50
C ALA A 242 -9.09 -1.04 11.25
N GLY A 243 -7.80 -0.79 11.09
CA GLY A 243 -6.95 -1.41 10.07
C GLY A 243 -5.88 -2.28 10.73
N TYR A 244 -5.59 -3.41 10.09
CA TYR A 244 -4.57 -4.35 10.53
C TYR A 244 -3.78 -4.82 9.32
N TYR A 245 -2.46 -4.68 9.36
CA TYR A 245 -1.57 -4.93 8.24
C TYR A 245 -0.48 -5.92 8.66
N TRP A 246 -0.37 -7.03 7.94
CA TRP A 246 0.66 -8.03 8.20
C TRP A 246 2.07 -7.46 8.11
N THR A 247 2.95 -8.00 8.95
CA THR A 247 4.40 -7.91 8.78
C THR A 247 4.97 -9.27 8.39
N GLU A 248 6.22 -9.30 7.97
CA GLU A 248 6.95 -10.54 7.72
C GLU A 248 7.40 -11.24 9.01
N THR A 249 7.31 -10.55 10.17
CA THR A 249 7.96 -10.95 11.43
C THR A 249 7.02 -11.76 12.30
N ILE A 250 7.49 -12.93 12.73
CA ILE A 250 6.80 -13.77 13.73
C ILE A 250 6.95 -13.20 15.15
N PHE A 251 6.04 -13.61 16.03
CA PHE A 251 6.23 -13.45 17.48
C PHE A 251 6.95 -14.68 18.02
N GLU A 252 8.16 -14.49 18.51
CA GLU A 252 9.10 -15.56 18.86
C GLU A 252 8.71 -16.40 20.09
N TYR A 253 7.68 -15.99 20.82
CA TYR A 253 7.26 -16.67 22.07
C TYR A 253 6.11 -17.66 21.86
N ASP A 254 5.49 -17.68 20.70
CA ASP A 254 4.51 -18.70 20.32
C ASP A 254 4.47 -18.90 18.79
N ALA A 255 4.07 -20.09 18.35
CA ALA A 255 3.98 -20.42 16.94
C ALA A 255 2.69 -19.92 16.24
N ILE A 256 1.85 -19.17 16.94
CA ILE A 256 0.50 -18.78 16.48
C ILE A 256 0.46 -17.31 16.11
N SER A 257 1.16 -16.48 16.88
CA SER A 257 1.07 -15.02 16.80
C SER A 257 2.10 -14.44 15.83
N ILE A 258 1.64 -13.47 15.05
CA ILE A 258 2.45 -12.73 14.07
C ILE A 258 2.33 -11.25 14.42
N TYR A 259 3.43 -10.52 14.33
CA TYR A 259 3.39 -9.07 14.46
C TYR A 259 2.59 -8.45 13.29
N CYS A 260 1.76 -7.50 13.63
CA CYS A 260 1.04 -6.68 12.66
C CYS A 260 1.04 -5.21 13.09
N MET A 261 1.14 -4.30 12.12
CA MET A 261 0.81 -2.91 12.33
C MET A 261 -0.70 -2.78 12.42
N GLY A 262 -1.19 -2.13 13.47
CA GLY A 262 -2.62 -1.92 13.67
C GLY A 262 -2.95 -0.49 14.05
N PHE A 263 -4.16 -0.04 13.73
CA PHE A 263 -4.68 1.25 14.16
C PHE A 263 -6.21 1.23 14.31
N ASP A 264 -6.70 2.11 15.13
CA ASP A 264 -8.10 2.52 15.23
C ASP A 264 -8.18 4.06 15.37
N SER A 265 -9.37 4.61 15.63
CA SER A 265 -9.55 6.06 15.75
C SER A 265 -8.79 6.71 16.90
N SER A 266 -8.17 5.93 17.80
CA SER A 266 -7.53 6.43 19.03
C SER A 266 -6.06 6.07 19.15
N ARG A 267 -5.55 5.13 18.35
CA ARG A 267 -4.16 4.65 18.50
C ARG A 267 -3.60 4.06 17.22
N VAL A 268 -2.27 4.02 17.15
CA VAL A 268 -1.49 3.25 16.17
C VAL A 268 -0.45 2.42 16.93
N VAL A 269 -0.31 1.17 16.55
CA VAL A 269 0.66 0.23 17.15
C VAL A 269 1.43 -0.50 16.04
N TRP A 270 2.76 -0.61 16.15
CA TRP A 270 3.62 -1.34 15.21
C TRP A 270 3.90 -2.78 15.65
N GLU A 271 3.61 -3.11 16.91
CA GLU A 271 3.85 -4.40 17.55
C GLU A 271 2.55 -5.08 17.99
N GLY A 272 1.47 -4.80 17.29
CA GLY A 272 0.22 -5.54 17.47
C GLY A 272 0.42 -7.02 17.16
N LEU A 273 -0.29 -7.90 17.85
CA LEU A 273 -0.25 -9.33 17.61
C LEU A 273 -1.55 -9.81 17.00
N SER A 274 -1.45 -10.72 16.05
CA SER A 274 -2.60 -11.36 15.42
C SER A 274 -2.32 -12.83 15.19
N ASN A 275 -3.33 -13.68 15.42
CA ASN A 275 -3.24 -15.08 15.02
C ASN A 275 -3.07 -15.16 13.50
N ARG A 276 -2.12 -15.99 13.04
CA ARG A 276 -1.81 -16.19 11.61
C ARG A 276 -2.97 -16.69 10.76
N THR A 277 -3.99 -17.30 11.39
CA THR A 277 -5.22 -17.76 10.73
C THR A 277 -6.18 -16.62 10.39
N ASN A 278 -6.00 -15.44 11.02
CA ASN A 278 -6.86 -14.29 10.76
C ASN A 278 -6.53 -13.65 9.41
N GLY A 279 -7.56 -13.17 8.71
CA GLY A 279 -7.38 -12.37 7.51
C GLY A 279 -7.05 -10.92 7.87
N ARG A 280 -5.92 -10.41 7.36
CA ARG A 280 -5.44 -9.02 7.50
C ARG A 280 -5.06 -8.46 6.16
N SER A 281 -5.01 -7.14 6.06
CA SER A 281 -4.54 -6.46 4.86
C SER A 281 -3.04 -6.67 4.64
N VAL A 282 -2.64 -6.59 3.38
CA VAL A 282 -1.25 -6.61 2.93
C VAL A 282 -0.96 -5.32 2.16
N ARG A 283 0.04 -4.56 2.61
CA ARG A 283 0.55 -3.39 1.91
C ARG A 283 2.01 -3.61 1.61
N LEU A 284 2.33 -3.80 0.34
CA LEU A 284 3.68 -4.10 -0.09
C LEU A 284 4.50 -2.84 -0.31
N VAL A 285 5.81 -3.01 -0.24
CA VAL A 285 6.79 -1.96 -0.47
C VAL A 285 7.85 -2.39 -1.47
N LYS A 286 8.52 -1.39 -2.03
CA LYS A 286 9.67 -1.56 -2.91
C LYS A 286 10.85 -0.80 -2.32
N ASN A 287 12.03 -1.44 -2.24
CA ASN A 287 13.24 -0.77 -1.79
C ASN A 287 13.63 0.33 -2.78
N GLN A 288 14.01 1.49 -2.25
CA GLN A 288 14.64 2.53 -3.03
C GLN A 288 16.09 2.11 -3.29
N LYS A 289 16.49 2.12 -4.56
CA LYS A 289 17.87 1.83 -4.98
C LYS A 289 18.73 3.08 -4.89
#